data_7044d19f6d98042b255043c9a239f932
#
_entry.id   7044d19f6d98042b255043c9a239f932
#
_cell.length_a   1.000
_cell.length_b   1.000
_cell.length_c   1.000
_cell.angle_alpha   90.00
_cell.angle_beta   90.00
_cell.angle_gamma   90.00
#
_symmetry.space_group_name_H-M   'P 1'
#
loop_
_entity.id
_entity.type
_entity.pdbx_description
1 polymer ?
#
loop_
_entity_poly.entity_id
_entity_poly.type
_entity_poly.pdbx_seq_one_letter_code
_entity_poly.pdbx_strand_id
1 'polypeptide(L)'
;MTAQSDTSSIAVPHASPTPVGAGRVRQITTLVRRNLTHIKRQPEMLTDVTIQPVMFVLLFAYVFGGSIQIPGVDYKPWLLPGIMAQTIAFSAFIVAIGLNTDIGKGMVDRLRSLPIRRSSILISRSIAALIHSSIGVAVMSVTGLFIGWRLHDGVVNALIGYGLLLLFGFAMIWIGILVGSAMRSVEAVNGLMFTTIFPITFLSNAFARTDVMPSWLRTVAEWNPISALSQAMRDNWGVAGQPLRADAPWPLHHPELATIIWSV
;
A
#
# COMPACT_ATOMS: atom_id res chain seq x y z
N MET A 1 75.04 2.09 -21.58
CA MET A 1 73.89 1.16 -21.48
C MET A 1 72.75 1.92 -20.85
N THR A 2 71.96 2.55 -21.66
CA THR A 2 70.80 3.35 -21.23
C THR A 2 69.53 2.51 -21.41
N ALA A 3 68.88 2.16 -20.29
CA ALA A 3 67.63 1.42 -20.28
C ALA A 3 66.49 2.42 -20.62
N GLN A 4 65.84 2.19 -21.73
CA GLN A 4 64.67 2.89 -22.16
C GLN A 4 63.45 2.24 -21.45
N SER A 5 62.79 3.00 -20.57
CA SER A 5 61.53 2.56 -19.92
C SER A 5 60.37 2.80 -20.88
N ASP A 6 59.84 1.71 -21.41
CA ASP A 6 58.60 1.66 -22.21
C ASP A 6 57.40 1.87 -21.30
N THR A 7 56.85 3.09 -21.25
CA THR A 7 55.56 3.39 -20.64
C THR A 7 54.46 3.16 -21.68
N SER A 8 54.02 1.93 -21.79
CA SER A 8 52.78 1.64 -22.54
C SER A 8 51.58 2.23 -21.79
N SER A 9 51.03 3.32 -22.31
CA SER A 9 49.82 3.95 -21.82
C SER A 9 48.61 2.99 -22.01
N ILE A 10 48.10 2.47 -20.92
CA ILE A 10 46.87 1.70 -20.91
C ILE A 10 45.73 2.69 -21.27
N ALA A 11 45.26 2.66 -22.52
CA ALA A 11 44.09 3.39 -22.95
C ALA A 11 42.86 2.87 -22.23
N VAL A 12 42.32 3.66 -21.28
CA VAL A 12 41.03 3.38 -20.64
C VAL A 12 39.94 3.60 -21.68
N PRO A 13 39.10 2.60 -21.98
CA PRO A 13 38.01 2.78 -22.94
C PRO A 13 37.04 3.84 -22.40
N HIS A 14 36.94 4.98 -23.06
CA HIS A 14 35.90 5.95 -22.80
C HIS A 14 34.55 5.33 -23.16
N ALA A 15 33.78 4.95 -22.14
CA ALA A 15 32.39 4.54 -22.33
C ALA A 15 31.59 5.70 -22.92
N SER A 16 31.10 5.53 -24.14
CA SER A 16 30.25 6.49 -24.82
C SER A 16 29.04 6.84 -23.95
N PRO A 17 28.68 8.13 -23.80
CA PRO A 17 27.52 8.50 -23.01
C PRO A 17 26.25 7.94 -23.65
N THR A 18 25.58 7.06 -22.95
CA THR A 18 24.28 6.50 -23.35
C THR A 18 23.23 7.61 -23.48
N PRO A 19 22.40 7.63 -24.52
CA PRO A 19 21.43 8.69 -24.77
C PRO A 19 20.41 8.79 -23.62
N VAL A 20 20.24 10.01 -23.11
CA VAL A 20 19.51 10.35 -21.88
C VAL A 20 18.01 10.03 -21.92
N GLY A 21 17.40 9.80 -23.08
CA GLY A 21 15.96 9.55 -23.24
C GLY A 21 15.56 8.07 -23.10
N ALA A 22 16.26 7.17 -23.81
CA ALA A 22 16.01 5.73 -23.71
C ALA A 22 16.43 5.14 -22.34
N GLY A 23 17.24 5.90 -21.57
CA GLY A 23 17.74 5.49 -20.26
C GLY A 23 16.69 5.50 -19.14
N ARG A 24 15.64 6.33 -19.20
CA ARG A 24 14.70 6.52 -18.07
C ARG A 24 13.86 5.27 -17.79
N VAL A 25 13.18 4.78 -18.80
CA VAL A 25 12.34 3.57 -18.70
C VAL A 25 13.21 2.37 -18.34
N ARG A 26 14.37 2.23 -19.01
CA ARG A 26 15.33 1.16 -18.72
C ARG A 26 15.90 1.24 -17.31
N GLN A 27 16.19 2.42 -16.78
CA GLN A 27 16.64 2.61 -15.40
C GLN A 27 15.55 2.19 -14.40
N ILE A 28 14.31 2.68 -14.61
CA ILE A 28 13.17 2.33 -13.75
C ILE A 28 12.91 0.83 -13.78
N THR A 29 12.82 0.21 -14.96
CA THR A 29 12.54 -1.22 -15.10
C THR A 29 13.64 -2.09 -14.48
N THR A 30 14.91 -1.71 -14.63
CA THR A 30 16.03 -2.42 -14.01
C THR A 30 15.96 -2.34 -12.48
N LEU A 31 15.67 -1.16 -11.93
CA LEU A 31 15.53 -0.96 -10.48
C LEU A 31 14.29 -1.67 -9.92
N VAL A 32 13.16 -1.62 -10.63
CA VAL A 32 11.95 -2.37 -10.27
C VAL A 32 12.25 -3.87 -10.25
N ARG A 33 12.87 -4.41 -11.32
CA ARG A 33 13.26 -5.82 -11.38
C ARG A 33 14.17 -6.22 -10.23
N ARG A 34 15.14 -5.37 -9.89
CA ARG A 34 16.03 -5.59 -8.73
C ARG A 34 15.23 -5.67 -7.43
N ASN A 35 14.32 -4.71 -7.19
CA ASN A 35 13.50 -4.68 -5.99
C ASN A 35 12.57 -5.91 -5.92
N LEU A 36 11.94 -6.30 -7.02
CA LEU A 36 11.10 -7.50 -7.09
C LEU A 36 11.90 -8.80 -6.89
N THR A 37 13.14 -8.85 -7.43
CA THR A 37 14.03 -10.00 -7.19
C THR A 37 14.43 -10.11 -5.73
N HIS A 38 14.60 -8.97 -5.04
CA HIS A 38 14.86 -8.93 -3.60
C HIS A 38 13.69 -9.51 -2.81
N ILE A 39 12.45 -9.08 -3.13
CA ILE A 39 11.23 -9.63 -2.53
C ILE A 39 11.13 -11.14 -2.76
N LYS A 40 11.37 -11.61 -3.99
CA LYS A 40 11.31 -13.05 -4.32
C LYS A 40 12.36 -13.89 -3.57
N ARG A 41 13.53 -13.30 -3.27
CA ARG A 41 14.60 -13.99 -2.54
C ARG A 41 14.47 -13.95 -1.03
N GLN A 42 13.56 -13.15 -0.52
CA GLN A 42 13.23 -13.04 0.90
C GLN A 42 11.76 -13.41 1.11
N PRO A 43 11.44 -14.72 1.19
CA PRO A 43 10.05 -15.18 1.37
C PRO A 43 9.42 -14.63 2.66
N GLU A 44 10.22 -14.25 3.64
CA GLU A 44 9.78 -13.57 4.86
C GLU A 44 9.02 -12.28 4.58
N MET A 45 9.44 -11.51 3.55
CA MET A 45 8.72 -10.29 3.12
C MET A 45 7.35 -10.57 2.50
N LEU A 46 7.10 -11.78 1.99
CA LEU A 46 5.79 -12.17 1.48
C LEU A 46 4.83 -12.58 2.61
N THR A 47 5.37 -12.95 3.76
CA THR A 47 4.58 -13.32 4.93
C THR A 47 3.72 -12.17 5.41
N ASP A 48 4.26 -10.95 5.40
CA ASP A 48 3.55 -9.74 5.86
C ASP A 48 2.33 -9.40 4.98
N VAL A 49 2.43 -9.64 3.67
CA VAL A 49 1.33 -9.34 2.72
C VAL A 49 0.44 -10.55 2.44
N THR A 50 0.77 -11.73 2.95
CA THR A 50 -0.02 -12.96 2.75
C THR A 50 -0.58 -13.50 4.07
N ILE A 51 0.26 -13.92 4.98
CA ILE A 51 -0.17 -14.61 6.21
C ILE A 51 -0.90 -13.66 7.14
N GLN A 52 -0.35 -12.48 7.41
CA GLN A 52 -0.95 -11.53 8.35
C GLN A 52 -2.36 -11.10 7.91
N PRO A 53 -2.61 -10.61 6.66
CA PRO A 53 -3.95 -10.27 6.24
C PRO A 53 -4.92 -11.45 6.22
N VAL A 54 -4.47 -12.63 5.80
CA VAL A 54 -5.30 -13.84 5.83
C VAL A 54 -5.69 -14.19 7.26
N MET A 55 -4.75 -14.15 8.21
CA MET A 55 -5.05 -14.38 9.62
C MET A 55 -6.04 -13.36 10.17
N PHE A 56 -5.92 -12.06 9.77
CA PHE A 56 -6.91 -11.04 10.14
C PHE A 56 -8.29 -11.36 9.57
N VAL A 57 -8.38 -11.73 8.30
CA VAL A 57 -9.66 -12.12 7.68
C VAL A 57 -10.28 -13.30 8.43
N LEU A 58 -9.51 -14.33 8.69
CA LEU A 58 -10.01 -15.52 9.41
C LEU A 58 -10.41 -15.20 10.85
N LEU A 59 -9.59 -14.46 11.58
CA LEU A 59 -9.86 -14.02 12.94
C LEU A 59 -11.19 -13.25 13.00
N PHE A 60 -11.32 -12.19 12.21
CA PHE A 60 -12.52 -11.37 12.23
C PHE A 60 -13.75 -12.08 11.68
N ALA A 61 -13.60 -12.89 10.62
CA ALA A 61 -14.73 -13.61 10.03
C ALA A 61 -15.29 -14.73 10.92
N TYR A 62 -14.43 -15.42 11.68
CA TYR A 62 -14.84 -16.59 12.44
C TYR A 62 -14.90 -16.36 13.95
N VAL A 63 -13.97 -15.58 14.53
CA VAL A 63 -13.97 -15.31 15.97
C VAL A 63 -14.96 -14.19 16.30
N PHE A 64 -14.91 -13.08 15.54
CA PHE A 64 -15.79 -11.94 15.78
C PHE A 64 -17.09 -11.98 14.99
N GLY A 65 -17.16 -12.76 13.89
CA GLY A 65 -18.33 -12.83 13.01
C GLY A 65 -19.58 -13.38 13.71
N GLY A 66 -19.42 -14.17 14.77
CA GLY A 66 -20.54 -14.63 15.60
C GLY A 66 -21.07 -13.57 16.56
N SER A 67 -20.23 -12.62 16.96
CA SER A 67 -20.58 -11.55 17.93
C SER A 67 -21.02 -10.25 17.25
N ILE A 68 -20.54 -9.98 16.04
CA ILE A 68 -20.88 -8.79 15.28
C ILE A 68 -22.01 -9.15 14.30
N GLN A 69 -23.23 -8.83 14.67
CA GLN A 69 -24.40 -9.03 13.80
C GLN A 69 -24.76 -7.73 13.12
N ILE A 70 -24.80 -7.75 11.79
CA ILE A 70 -25.30 -6.64 10.98
C ILE A 70 -26.69 -7.09 10.44
N PRO A 71 -27.79 -6.47 10.87
CA PRO A 71 -29.12 -6.86 10.42
C PRO A 71 -29.22 -6.87 8.90
N GLY A 72 -29.60 -8.02 8.31
CA GLY A 72 -29.80 -8.17 6.87
C GLY A 72 -28.52 -8.24 6.02
N VAL A 73 -27.33 -8.34 6.65
CA VAL A 73 -26.04 -8.39 5.94
C VAL A 73 -25.18 -9.52 6.50
N ASP A 74 -24.61 -10.33 5.61
CA ASP A 74 -23.58 -11.29 6.04
C ASP A 74 -22.28 -10.53 6.36
N TYR A 75 -21.84 -10.64 7.61
CA TYR A 75 -20.67 -9.95 8.11
C TYR A 75 -19.37 -10.32 7.38
N LYS A 76 -19.22 -11.56 6.95
CA LYS A 76 -18.01 -12.06 6.31
C LYS A 76 -17.69 -11.35 4.98
N PRO A 77 -18.63 -11.32 4.00
CA PRO A 77 -18.40 -10.54 2.79
C PRO A 77 -18.26 -9.03 3.03
N TRP A 78 -19.00 -8.49 4.02
CA TRP A 78 -18.96 -7.07 4.37
C TRP A 78 -17.62 -6.64 4.95
N LEU A 79 -16.95 -7.52 5.69
CA LEU A 79 -15.68 -7.26 6.36
C LEU A 79 -14.50 -7.13 5.39
N LEU A 80 -14.49 -7.93 4.31
CA LEU A 80 -13.33 -8.10 3.44
C LEU A 80 -12.83 -6.79 2.81
N PRO A 81 -13.69 -5.92 2.23
CA PRO A 81 -13.26 -4.61 1.72
C PRO A 81 -12.58 -3.75 2.78
N GLY A 82 -13.07 -3.78 4.02
CA GLY A 82 -12.47 -3.05 5.14
C GLY A 82 -11.06 -3.54 5.47
N ILE A 83 -10.85 -4.86 5.54
CA ILE A 83 -9.50 -5.42 5.79
C ILE A 83 -8.55 -5.14 4.63
N MET A 84 -9.03 -5.17 3.39
CA MET A 84 -8.22 -4.79 2.22
C MET A 84 -7.80 -3.32 2.30
N ALA A 85 -8.72 -2.41 2.63
CA ALA A 85 -8.42 -0.99 2.81
C ALA A 85 -7.40 -0.75 3.92
N GLN A 86 -7.54 -1.45 5.05
CA GLN A 86 -6.56 -1.42 6.14
C GLN A 86 -5.19 -1.91 5.69
N THR A 87 -5.13 -3.07 5.03
CA THR A 87 -3.86 -3.67 4.59
C THR A 87 -3.11 -2.74 3.64
N ILE A 88 -3.83 -2.09 2.74
CA ILE A 88 -3.25 -1.09 1.84
C ILE A 88 -2.75 0.14 2.62
N ALA A 89 -3.47 0.59 3.64
CA ALA A 89 -3.01 1.70 4.48
C ALA A 89 -1.69 1.36 5.21
N PHE A 90 -1.54 0.12 5.67
CA PHE A 90 -0.30 -0.37 6.28
C PHE A 90 0.89 -0.45 5.32
N SER A 91 0.69 -0.38 4.01
CA SER A 91 1.80 -0.31 3.04
C SER A 91 2.70 0.90 3.26
N ALA A 92 2.16 2.03 3.76
CA ALA A 92 2.95 3.20 4.16
C ALA A 92 3.99 2.86 5.23
N PHE A 93 3.60 2.05 6.22
CA PHE A 93 4.46 1.62 7.32
C PHE A 93 5.65 0.80 6.80
N ILE A 94 5.38 -0.22 5.98
CA ILE A 94 6.40 -1.09 5.40
C ILE A 94 7.39 -0.29 4.55
N VAL A 95 6.88 0.63 3.73
CA VAL A 95 7.71 1.47 2.87
C VAL A 95 8.56 2.45 3.67
N ALA A 96 8.00 3.04 4.72
CA ALA A 96 8.71 3.98 5.59
C ALA A 96 9.89 3.31 6.31
N ILE A 97 9.66 2.15 6.93
CA ILE A 97 10.72 1.37 7.59
C ILE A 97 11.79 0.96 6.59
N GLY A 98 11.39 0.38 5.46
CA GLY A 98 12.32 -0.08 4.44
C GLY A 98 13.18 1.05 3.89
N LEU A 99 12.61 2.24 3.63
CA LEU A 99 13.36 3.40 3.16
C LEU A 99 14.35 3.91 4.22
N ASN A 100 13.90 4.07 5.46
CA ASN A 100 14.74 4.53 6.55
C ASN A 100 15.91 3.56 6.82
N THR A 101 15.65 2.26 6.77
CA THR A 101 16.69 1.22 6.86
C THR A 101 17.71 1.32 5.74
N ASP A 102 17.26 1.55 4.49
CA ASP A 102 18.17 1.72 3.35
C ASP A 102 19.02 2.99 3.46
N ILE A 103 18.44 4.09 4.00
CA ILE A 103 19.21 5.31 4.30
C ILE A 103 20.25 5.04 5.37
N GLY A 104 19.88 4.39 6.47
CA GLY A 104 20.81 4.07 7.56
C GLY A 104 21.96 3.15 7.14
N LYS A 105 21.75 2.27 6.16
CA LYS A 105 22.79 1.42 5.57
C LYS A 105 23.65 2.11 4.49
N GLY A 106 23.43 3.41 4.22
CA GLY A 106 24.13 4.15 3.16
C GLY A 106 23.80 3.68 1.74
N MET A 107 22.77 2.84 1.57
CA MET A 107 22.36 2.34 0.25
C MET A 107 21.92 3.49 -0.67
N VAL A 108 21.25 4.47 -0.12
CA VAL A 108 20.76 5.65 -0.86
C VAL A 108 21.96 6.48 -1.37
N ASP A 109 23.03 6.64 -0.57
CA ASP A 109 24.21 7.40 -0.97
C ASP A 109 25.01 6.68 -2.05
N ARG A 110 25.09 5.35 -1.97
CA ARG A 110 25.68 4.52 -3.04
C ARG A 110 24.87 4.64 -4.35
N LEU A 111 23.55 4.72 -4.28
CA LEU A 111 22.71 4.94 -5.47
C LEU A 111 22.86 6.37 -6.02
N ARG A 112 23.10 7.36 -5.15
CA ARG A 112 23.34 8.74 -5.56
C ARG A 112 24.68 8.97 -6.26
N SER A 113 25.69 8.11 -5.99
CA SER A 113 26.98 8.16 -6.69
C SER A 113 26.93 7.58 -8.10
N LEU A 114 25.88 6.85 -8.45
CA LEU A 114 25.67 6.34 -9.80
C LEU A 114 25.04 7.42 -10.70
N PRO A 115 25.27 7.40 -12.03
CA PRO A 115 24.67 8.33 -12.98
C PRO A 115 23.19 8.05 -13.20
N ILE A 116 22.40 8.01 -12.11
CA ILE A 116 20.96 7.70 -12.09
C ILE A 116 20.21 8.92 -11.54
N ARG A 117 19.07 9.24 -12.14
CA ARG A 117 18.24 10.34 -11.66
C ARG A 117 17.59 9.97 -10.31
N ARG A 118 17.61 10.88 -9.34
CA ARG A 118 17.02 10.68 -8.00
C ARG A 118 15.54 10.27 -8.07
N SER A 119 14.77 10.86 -8.99
CA SER A 119 13.36 10.49 -9.21
C SER A 119 13.17 9.04 -9.63
N SER A 120 14.10 8.45 -10.40
CA SER A 120 14.00 7.05 -10.84
C SER A 120 14.11 6.08 -9.67
N ILE A 121 14.84 6.43 -8.60
CA ILE A 121 14.98 5.62 -7.39
C ILE A 121 13.64 5.58 -6.64
N LEU A 122 12.99 6.74 -6.43
CA LEU A 122 11.73 6.82 -5.72
C LEU A 122 10.58 6.18 -6.51
N ILE A 123 10.50 6.47 -7.81
CA ILE A 123 9.48 5.88 -8.69
C ILE A 123 9.60 4.36 -8.74
N SER A 124 10.81 3.83 -8.89
CA SER A 124 11.02 2.37 -8.92
C SER A 124 10.64 1.70 -7.60
N ARG A 125 10.88 2.37 -6.47
CA ARG A 125 10.46 1.92 -5.15
C ARG A 125 8.95 1.92 -5.01
N SER A 126 8.29 3.01 -5.44
CA SER A 126 6.82 3.10 -5.39
C SER A 126 6.14 2.04 -6.24
N ILE A 127 6.65 1.80 -7.46
CA ILE A 127 6.12 0.73 -8.33
C ILE A 127 6.33 -0.65 -7.71
N ALA A 128 7.51 -0.92 -7.16
CA ALA A 128 7.78 -2.21 -6.52
C ALA A 128 6.91 -2.43 -5.28
N ALA A 129 6.70 -1.39 -4.46
CA ALA A 129 5.82 -1.43 -3.30
C ALA A 129 4.35 -1.64 -3.71
N LEU A 130 3.90 -0.97 -4.79
CA LEU A 130 2.54 -1.15 -5.30
C LEU A 130 2.30 -2.58 -5.80
N ILE A 131 3.26 -3.15 -6.54
CA ILE A 131 3.21 -4.56 -6.98
C ILE A 131 3.16 -5.50 -5.77
N HIS A 132 3.98 -5.25 -4.75
CA HIS A 132 4.00 -6.04 -3.53
C HIS A 132 2.65 -5.99 -2.79
N SER A 133 2.06 -4.81 -2.62
CA SER A 133 0.73 -4.64 -2.03
C SER A 133 -0.36 -5.29 -2.87
N SER A 134 -0.24 -5.26 -4.22
CA SER A 134 -1.19 -5.92 -5.13
C SER A 134 -1.19 -7.44 -4.94
N ILE A 135 -0.05 -8.05 -4.60
CA ILE A 135 0.01 -9.48 -4.27
C ILE A 135 -0.85 -9.76 -3.03
N GLY A 136 -0.73 -8.96 -1.98
CA GLY A 136 -1.54 -9.07 -0.78
C GLY A 136 -3.04 -8.94 -1.07
N VAL A 137 -3.41 -7.95 -1.88
CA VAL A 137 -4.82 -7.78 -2.33
C VAL A 137 -5.32 -9.00 -3.09
N ALA A 138 -4.52 -9.56 -4.00
CA ALA A 138 -4.87 -10.77 -4.73
C ALA A 138 -5.06 -11.97 -3.79
N VAL A 139 -4.16 -12.17 -2.84
CA VAL A 139 -4.27 -13.24 -1.83
C VAL A 139 -5.53 -13.07 -1.00
N MET A 140 -5.84 -11.85 -0.54
CA MET A 140 -7.07 -11.58 0.22
C MET A 140 -8.32 -11.79 -0.64
N SER A 141 -8.30 -11.41 -1.92
CA SER A 141 -9.41 -11.68 -2.83
C SER A 141 -9.67 -13.17 -2.97
N VAL A 142 -8.62 -13.97 -3.14
CA VAL A 142 -8.72 -15.44 -3.20
C VAL A 142 -9.24 -15.99 -1.87
N THR A 143 -8.71 -15.53 -0.75
CA THR A 143 -9.21 -15.92 0.60
C THR A 143 -10.68 -15.56 0.76
N GLY A 144 -11.08 -14.36 0.31
CA GLY A 144 -12.47 -13.90 0.31
C GLY A 144 -13.40 -14.83 -0.44
N LEU A 145 -12.97 -15.32 -1.60
CA LEU A 145 -13.76 -16.31 -2.38
C LEU A 145 -14.00 -17.59 -1.59
N PHE A 146 -13.06 -18.06 -0.79
CA PHE A 146 -13.22 -19.26 0.05
C PHE A 146 -14.17 -19.03 1.22
N ILE A 147 -14.25 -17.82 1.79
CA ILE A 147 -15.16 -17.50 2.89
C ILE A 147 -16.57 -17.07 2.43
N GLY A 148 -16.83 -17.10 1.12
CA GLY A 148 -18.15 -16.82 0.55
C GLY A 148 -18.34 -15.43 -0.04
N TRP A 149 -17.29 -14.58 -0.03
CA TRP A 149 -17.35 -13.27 -0.71
C TRP A 149 -17.43 -13.45 -2.22
N ARG A 150 -18.26 -12.66 -2.87
CA ARG A 150 -18.45 -12.65 -4.33
C ARG A 150 -18.60 -11.22 -4.83
N LEU A 151 -18.20 -10.99 -6.08
CA LEU A 151 -18.44 -9.76 -6.81
C LEU A 151 -19.82 -9.88 -7.49
N HIS A 152 -20.73 -8.96 -7.19
CA HIS A 152 -22.11 -9.01 -7.69
C HIS A 152 -22.39 -7.99 -8.78
N ASP A 153 -21.69 -6.83 -8.81
CA ASP A 153 -21.99 -5.69 -9.66
C ASP A 153 -21.17 -5.65 -10.98
N GLY A 154 -20.70 -6.81 -11.41
CA GLY A 154 -20.02 -6.95 -12.70
C GLY A 154 -18.55 -6.55 -12.69
N VAL A 155 -17.88 -6.81 -13.83
CA VAL A 155 -16.42 -6.68 -13.96
C VAL A 155 -15.97 -5.22 -13.92
N VAL A 156 -16.74 -4.29 -14.49
CA VAL A 156 -16.37 -2.87 -14.55
C VAL A 156 -16.31 -2.27 -13.15
N ASN A 157 -17.35 -2.48 -12.35
CA ASN A 157 -17.40 -2.00 -10.97
C ASN A 157 -16.34 -2.69 -10.10
N ALA A 158 -16.09 -3.97 -10.33
CA ALA A 158 -14.99 -4.66 -9.68
C ALA A 158 -13.64 -3.98 -9.96
N LEU A 159 -13.35 -3.64 -11.22
CA LEU A 159 -12.13 -2.94 -11.61
C LEU A 159 -12.03 -1.53 -11.01
N ILE A 160 -13.16 -0.80 -10.91
CA ILE A 160 -13.21 0.51 -10.25
C ILE A 160 -12.81 0.37 -8.77
N GLY A 161 -13.39 -0.57 -8.04
CA GLY A 161 -13.07 -0.81 -6.64
C GLY A 161 -11.58 -1.15 -6.43
N TYR A 162 -11.01 -2.06 -7.25
CA TYR A 162 -9.57 -2.35 -7.21
C TYR A 162 -8.73 -1.15 -7.63
N GLY A 163 -9.17 -0.36 -8.61
CA GLY A 163 -8.49 0.86 -9.03
C GLY A 163 -8.40 1.89 -7.90
N LEU A 164 -9.50 2.13 -7.19
CA LEU A 164 -9.53 3.01 -6.01
C LEU A 164 -8.61 2.51 -4.89
N LEU A 165 -8.63 1.20 -4.64
CA LEU A 165 -7.76 0.57 -3.65
C LEU A 165 -6.28 0.78 -3.98
N LEU A 166 -5.88 0.58 -5.22
CA LEU A 166 -4.49 0.76 -5.66
C LEU A 166 -4.09 2.24 -5.72
N LEU A 167 -5.00 3.13 -6.09
CA LEU A 167 -4.78 4.58 -6.05
C LEU A 167 -4.51 5.05 -4.62
N PHE A 168 -5.35 4.65 -3.68
CA PHE A 168 -5.14 4.95 -2.26
C PHE A 168 -3.83 4.34 -1.75
N GLY A 169 -3.53 3.10 -2.14
CA GLY A 169 -2.25 2.45 -1.82
C GLY A 169 -1.05 3.21 -2.34
N PHE A 170 -1.14 3.75 -3.55
CA PHE A 170 -0.09 4.60 -4.11
C PHE A 170 0.12 5.87 -3.29
N ALA A 171 -0.94 6.56 -2.87
CA ALA A 171 -0.87 7.71 -1.98
C ALA A 171 -0.21 7.34 -0.63
N MET A 172 -0.63 6.23 -0.03
CA MET A 172 -0.06 5.74 1.23
C MET A 172 1.44 5.40 1.11
N ILE A 173 1.87 4.83 -0.03
CA ILE A 173 3.29 4.59 -0.33
C ILE A 173 4.08 5.90 -0.31
N TRP A 174 3.55 6.98 -0.88
CA TRP A 174 4.22 8.29 -0.87
C TRP A 174 4.28 8.90 0.53
N ILE A 175 3.24 8.74 1.34
CA ILE A 175 3.28 9.11 2.77
C ILE A 175 4.38 8.32 3.47
N GLY A 176 4.49 7.01 3.20
CA GLY A 176 5.55 6.16 3.73
C GLY A 176 6.96 6.62 3.32
N ILE A 177 7.14 7.02 2.04
CA ILE A 177 8.40 7.58 1.54
C ILE A 177 8.73 8.88 2.28
N LEU A 178 7.75 9.78 2.44
CA LEU A 178 7.93 11.04 3.15
C LEU A 178 8.38 10.81 4.60
N VAL A 179 7.66 9.99 5.34
CA VAL A 179 7.97 9.67 6.74
C VAL A 179 9.33 8.97 6.85
N GLY A 180 9.58 7.94 6.04
CA GLY A 180 10.83 7.19 6.06
C GLY A 180 12.05 8.04 5.73
N SER A 181 11.90 9.07 4.89
CA SER A 181 12.99 10.00 4.56
C SER A 181 13.19 11.11 5.60
N ALA A 182 12.15 11.47 6.36
CA ALA A 182 12.19 12.56 7.33
C ALA A 182 12.67 12.11 8.72
N MET A 183 12.46 10.84 9.07
CA MET A 183 12.82 10.30 10.38
C MET A 183 14.30 9.93 10.47
N ARG A 184 14.87 10.10 11.69
CA ARG A 184 16.31 9.86 11.94
C ARG A 184 16.65 8.40 12.23
N SER A 185 15.67 7.60 12.64
CA SER A 185 15.88 6.19 12.98
C SER A 185 14.63 5.35 12.67
N VAL A 186 14.83 4.04 12.54
CA VAL A 186 13.76 3.06 12.33
C VAL A 186 12.79 3.05 13.51
N GLU A 187 13.28 3.25 14.74
CA GLU A 187 12.47 3.31 15.96
C GLU A 187 11.53 4.53 15.93
N ALA A 188 12.03 5.68 15.47
CA ALA A 188 11.21 6.88 15.31
C ALA A 188 10.12 6.69 14.23
N VAL A 189 10.46 6.01 13.12
CA VAL A 189 9.48 5.60 12.09
C VAL A 189 8.42 4.71 12.71
N ASN A 190 8.82 3.66 13.43
CA ASN A 190 7.91 2.72 14.09
C ASN A 190 6.97 3.45 15.05
N GLY A 191 7.50 4.29 15.93
CA GLY A 191 6.71 5.05 16.89
C GLY A 191 5.66 5.94 16.21
N LEU A 192 6.07 6.75 15.23
CA LEU A 192 5.17 7.65 14.51
C LEU A 192 4.09 6.88 13.73
N MET A 193 4.50 5.91 12.93
CA MET A 193 3.58 5.17 12.07
C MET A 193 2.58 4.35 12.88
N PHE A 194 3.04 3.70 13.97
CA PHE A 194 2.15 2.95 14.84
C PHE A 194 1.15 3.87 15.55
N THR A 195 1.61 5.02 16.07
CA THR A 195 0.75 5.99 16.75
C THR A 195 -0.25 6.65 15.80
N THR A 196 0.05 6.72 14.50
CA THR A 196 -0.82 7.39 13.51
C THR A 196 -1.68 6.40 12.75
N ILE A 197 -1.08 5.41 12.08
CA ILE A 197 -1.80 4.49 11.17
C ILE A 197 -2.73 3.57 11.95
N PHE A 198 -2.31 3.09 13.12
CA PHE A 198 -3.10 2.16 13.91
C PHE A 198 -4.44 2.79 14.37
N PRO A 199 -4.47 3.96 15.03
CA PRO A 199 -5.76 4.58 15.36
C PRO A 199 -6.60 4.90 14.13
N ILE A 200 -6.00 5.44 13.06
CA ILE A 200 -6.74 5.76 11.83
C ILE A 200 -7.43 4.52 11.26
N THR A 201 -6.75 3.37 11.22
CA THR A 201 -7.33 2.13 10.70
C THR A 201 -8.44 1.58 11.59
N PHE A 202 -8.26 1.59 12.90
CA PHE A 202 -9.24 1.04 13.82
C PHE A 202 -10.43 1.99 14.08
N LEU A 203 -10.22 3.30 13.95
CA LEU A 203 -11.27 4.32 13.99
C LEU A 203 -11.89 4.55 12.60
N SER A 204 -12.28 3.46 11.94
CA SER A 204 -12.91 3.48 10.62
C SER A 204 -14.08 2.51 10.57
N ASN A 205 -14.82 2.52 9.48
CA ASN A 205 -15.88 1.54 9.24
C ASN A 205 -15.36 0.20 8.69
N ALA A 206 -14.04 -0.02 8.73
CA ALA A 206 -13.44 -1.24 8.18
C ALA A 206 -13.91 -2.51 8.91
N PHE A 207 -14.04 -2.46 10.24
CA PHE A 207 -14.35 -3.62 11.09
C PHE A 207 -15.74 -3.59 11.70
N ALA A 208 -16.25 -2.40 11.98
CA ALA A 208 -17.52 -2.19 12.65
C ALA A 208 -18.27 -1.02 12.02
N ARG A 209 -19.58 -1.04 12.17
CA ARG A 209 -20.43 0.05 11.70
C ARG A 209 -20.24 1.29 12.54
N THR A 210 -20.30 2.44 11.89
CA THR A 210 -20.13 3.74 12.57
C THR A 210 -21.38 4.16 13.37
N ASP A 211 -22.56 3.68 12.99
CA ASP A 211 -23.82 4.02 13.65
C ASP A 211 -23.94 3.52 15.11
N VAL A 212 -23.21 2.47 15.47
CA VAL A 212 -23.17 1.96 16.84
C VAL A 212 -22.15 2.71 17.72
N MET A 213 -21.35 3.60 17.13
CA MET A 213 -20.34 4.37 17.85
C MET A 213 -20.94 5.60 18.56
N PRO A 214 -20.35 6.06 19.68
CA PRO A 214 -20.66 7.37 20.26
C PRO A 214 -20.52 8.50 19.23
N SER A 215 -21.32 9.56 19.32
CA SER A 215 -21.42 10.62 18.31
C SER A 215 -20.07 11.24 17.92
N TRP A 216 -19.23 11.55 18.89
CA TRP A 216 -17.91 12.13 18.64
C TRP A 216 -16.96 11.19 17.90
N LEU A 217 -16.99 9.89 18.23
CA LEU A 217 -16.17 8.87 17.59
C LEU A 217 -16.68 8.56 16.18
N ARG A 218 -18.01 8.54 16.03
CA ARG A 218 -18.68 8.36 14.76
C ARG A 218 -18.25 9.42 13.74
N THR A 219 -18.24 10.69 14.13
CA THR A 219 -17.82 11.78 13.23
C THR A 219 -16.39 11.56 12.76
N VAL A 220 -15.46 11.18 13.63
CA VAL A 220 -14.08 10.87 13.25
C VAL A 220 -14.02 9.69 12.31
N ALA A 221 -14.74 8.61 12.60
CA ALA A 221 -14.76 7.41 11.77
C ALA A 221 -15.37 7.64 10.39
N GLU A 222 -16.41 8.45 10.28
CA GLU A 222 -17.11 8.74 9.03
C GLU A 222 -16.34 9.69 8.10
N TRP A 223 -15.48 10.56 8.65
CA TRP A 223 -14.57 11.41 7.89
C TRP A 223 -13.22 10.74 7.59
N ASN A 224 -13.03 9.53 8.06
CA ASN A 224 -11.79 8.79 7.88
C ASN A 224 -11.62 8.32 6.42
N PRO A 225 -10.44 8.55 5.78
CA PRO A 225 -10.19 8.11 4.41
C PRO A 225 -10.34 6.60 4.20
N ILE A 226 -10.03 5.79 5.22
CA ILE A 226 -10.18 4.33 5.16
C ILE A 226 -11.67 3.94 5.14
N SER A 227 -12.53 4.72 5.82
CA SER A 227 -13.97 4.51 5.78
C SER A 227 -14.54 4.82 4.40
N ALA A 228 -14.10 5.91 3.77
CA ALA A 228 -14.51 6.24 2.41
C ALA A 228 -14.10 5.15 1.42
N LEU A 229 -12.85 4.71 1.48
CA LEU A 229 -12.34 3.63 0.63
C LEU A 229 -13.11 2.32 0.85
N SER A 230 -13.30 1.91 2.10
CA SER A 230 -14.03 0.67 2.43
C SER A 230 -15.47 0.71 1.93
N GLN A 231 -16.13 1.87 2.03
CA GLN A 231 -17.49 2.07 1.53
C GLN A 231 -17.50 2.03 -0.01
N ALA A 232 -16.59 2.75 -0.68
CA ALA A 232 -16.47 2.73 -2.13
C ALA A 232 -16.28 1.31 -2.69
N MET A 233 -15.48 0.50 -2.01
CA MET A 233 -15.27 -0.89 -2.41
C MET A 233 -16.51 -1.75 -2.19
N ARG A 234 -17.26 -1.56 -1.08
CA ARG A 234 -18.51 -2.27 -0.82
C ARG A 234 -19.54 -1.95 -1.89
N ASP A 235 -19.71 -0.67 -2.21
CA ASP A 235 -20.65 -0.21 -3.22
C ASP A 235 -20.30 -0.76 -4.60
N ASN A 236 -19.03 -0.71 -5.01
CA ASN A 236 -18.58 -1.19 -6.32
C ASN A 236 -18.57 -2.73 -6.44
N TRP A 237 -18.48 -3.45 -5.34
CA TRP A 237 -18.44 -4.92 -5.37
C TRP A 237 -19.79 -5.57 -5.09
N GLY A 238 -20.85 -4.75 -4.94
CA GLY A 238 -22.21 -5.23 -4.66
C GLY A 238 -22.28 -5.97 -3.32
N VAL A 239 -21.46 -5.58 -2.36
CA VAL A 239 -21.53 -6.12 -1.02
C VAL A 239 -22.69 -5.45 -0.30
N ALA A 240 -23.76 -6.22 -0.06
CA ALA A 240 -24.94 -5.72 0.62
C ALA A 240 -24.55 -4.98 1.92
N GLY A 241 -24.92 -3.71 1.98
CA GLY A 241 -24.81 -2.87 3.16
C GLY A 241 -26.19 -2.39 3.57
N GLN A 242 -26.36 -1.94 4.80
CA GLN A 242 -27.55 -1.20 5.16
C GLN A 242 -27.52 0.19 4.48
N PRO A 243 -28.68 0.73 4.14
CA PRO A 243 -28.74 2.08 3.60
C PRO A 243 -28.06 3.06 4.58
N LEU A 244 -27.26 3.95 4.02
CA LEU A 244 -26.64 5.02 4.79
C LEU A 244 -27.71 5.87 5.45
N ARG A 245 -27.42 6.37 6.64
CA ARG A 245 -28.30 7.34 7.31
C ARG A 245 -28.41 8.60 6.45
N ALA A 246 -29.58 9.23 6.48
CA ALA A 246 -29.82 10.47 5.74
C ALA A 246 -28.88 11.62 6.19
N ASP A 247 -28.43 11.59 7.44
CA ASP A 247 -27.50 12.56 8.04
C ASP A 247 -26.03 12.13 7.98
N ALA A 248 -25.70 11.08 7.23
CA ALA A 248 -24.32 10.67 7.04
C ALA A 248 -23.50 11.77 6.34
N PRO A 249 -22.22 11.96 6.69
CA PRO A 249 -21.41 13.02 6.10
C PRO A 249 -21.08 12.73 4.63
N TRP A 250 -20.73 13.80 3.90
CA TRP A 250 -20.44 13.78 2.47
C TRP A 250 -19.49 12.63 2.02
N PRO A 251 -18.39 12.29 2.74
CA PRO A 251 -17.48 11.22 2.30
C PRO A 251 -18.14 9.84 2.18
N LEU A 252 -19.18 9.56 2.95
CA LEU A 252 -19.89 8.28 2.86
C LEU A 252 -20.98 8.28 1.80
N HIS A 253 -21.56 9.46 1.44
CA HIS A 253 -22.48 9.59 0.33
C HIS A 253 -21.78 9.61 -1.04
N HIS A 254 -20.53 10.05 -1.08
CA HIS A 254 -19.70 10.11 -2.29
C HIS A 254 -18.34 9.41 -2.07
N PRO A 255 -18.34 8.09 -1.76
CA PRO A 255 -17.15 7.43 -1.23
C PRO A 255 -16.04 7.31 -2.27
N GLU A 256 -16.35 7.21 -3.56
CA GLU A 256 -15.37 7.18 -4.65
C GLU A 256 -14.66 8.54 -4.78
N LEU A 257 -15.42 9.62 -4.84
CA LEU A 257 -14.87 10.99 -4.92
C LEU A 257 -14.04 11.32 -3.67
N ALA A 258 -14.54 10.95 -2.50
CA ALA A 258 -13.81 11.12 -1.25
C ALA A 258 -12.48 10.36 -1.27
N THR A 259 -12.48 9.11 -1.73
CA THR A 259 -11.24 8.31 -1.86
C THR A 259 -10.25 8.96 -2.83
N ILE A 260 -10.71 9.47 -3.97
CA ILE A 260 -9.85 10.17 -4.92
C ILE A 260 -9.27 11.44 -4.29
N ILE A 261 -10.09 12.26 -3.64
CA ILE A 261 -9.64 13.51 -2.98
C ILE A 261 -8.59 13.22 -1.90
N TRP A 262 -8.77 12.19 -1.10
CA TRP A 262 -7.80 11.78 -0.08
C TRP A 262 -6.51 11.17 -0.67
N SER A 263 -6.53 10.75 -1.94
CA SER A 263 -5.39 10.12 -2.60
C SER A 263 -4.54 11.08 -3.44
N VAL A 264 -5.00 12.31 -3.66
CA VAL A 264 -4.32 13.37 -4.43
C VAL A 264 -3.75 14.44 -3.51
#